data_a250bb0c974c7d487faa16ec42e5fcdc
#
_entry.id   a250bb0c974c7d487faa16ec42e5fcdc
#
_cell.length_a   1.000
_cell.length_b   1.000
_cell.length_c   1.000
_cell.angle_alpha   90.00
_cell.angle_beta   90.00
_cell.angle_gamma   90.00
#
_symmetry.space_group_name_H-M   'P 1'
#
loop_
_entity.id
_entity.type
_entity.pdbx_description
1 polymer ?
#
loop_
_entity_poly.entity_id
_entity_poly.type
_entity_poly.pdbx_seq_one_letter_code
_entity_poly.pdbx_strand_id
1 'polypeptide(L)'
;MYKFFDRNGRILVLRPDMTVPVARMINTKLKDMDLPLKLFYTANVFRVHESLEGKRNEYLDCGIELIGGDGEIIDLEILVTALEVLKSLNTREDFKLEIGDVNILRSAINEMNLGEEDKENIIDLINKKSLINLKDYLENLKIKDEYKEFLNTLPWLFGGYDMIEKAKGLAFNNRVKENILYLEKIFLNLKELGYEKYISVDMSMVPRVNYYSGIIFKGYVTGIGSTVLKGGRYNDLLENFGRKSSAIGFSVDVNLLINSCNYDEKIDRKPILVEKDNYLIKLKEKIKKTRDDEYLEIVDRE
;
A
#
# COMPACT_ATOMS: atom_id res chain seq x y z
N MET A 1 -9.09 19.17 -1.37
CA MET A 1 -7.76 19.85 -1.37
C MET A 1 -7.93 21.33 -1.05
N TYR A 2 -7.03 21.93 -0.25
CA TYR A 2 -6.98 23.37 -0.02
C TYR A 2 -6.38 24.07 -1.22
N LYS A 3 -7.11 25.06 -1.75
CA LYS A 3 -6.72 25.88 -2.91
C LYS A 3 -6.68 27.34 -2.52
N PHE A 4 -5.71 28.08 -3.07
CA PHE A 4 -5.61 29.53 -2.88
C PHE A 4 -4.96 30.16 -4.11
N PHE A 5 -5.03 31.47 -4.23
CA PHE A 5 -4.46 32.21 -5.35
C PHE A 5 -3.15 32.90 -4.93
N ASP A 6 -2.15 32.83 -5.80
CA ASP A 6 -0.97 33.67 -5.64
C ASP A 6 -1.24 35.12 -6.12
N ARG A 7 -0.23 35.99 -5.97
CA ARG A 7 -0.34 37.40 -6.40
C ARG A 7 -0.55 37.56 -7.91
N ASN A 8 -0.26 36.55 -8.70
CA ASN A 8 -0.40 36.54 -10.17
C ASN A 8 -1.71 35.85 -10.60
N GLY A 9 -2.61 35.52 -9.68
CA GLY A 9 -3.87 34.84 -9.96
C GLY A 9 -3.74 33.34 -10.27
N ARG A 10 -2.57 32.72 -10.05
CA ARG A 10 -2.41 31.27 -10.25
C ARG A 10 -3.00 30.51 -9.08
N ILE A 11 -3.70 29.41 -9.38
CA ILE A 11 -4.22 28.50 -8.37
C ILE A 11 -3.07 27.67 -7.79
N LEU A 12 -2.84 27.80 -6.51
CA LEU A 12 -1.94 26.98 -5.72
C LEU A 12 -2.73 25.99 -4.87
N VAL A 13 -2.11 24.85 -4.55
CA VAL A 13 -2.71 23.78 -3.75
C VAL A 13 -1.75 23.41 -2.64
N LEU A 14 -2.25 23.30 -1.40
CA LEU A 14 -1.50 22.62 -0.35
C LEU A 14 -1.41 21.14 -0.67
N ARG A 15 -0.20 20.58 -0.55
CA ARG A 15 0.07 19.17 -0.89
C ARG A 15 -0.76 18.21 -0.03
N PRO A 16 -1.57 17.32 -0.63
CA PRO A 16 -2.37 16.34 0.11
C PRO A 16 -1.59 15.06 0.47
N ASP A 17 -0.46 14.83 -0.20
CA ASP A 17 0.48 13.73 -0.01
C ASP A 17 1.89 14.13 -0.48
N MET A 18 2.87 13.25 -0.25
CA MET A 18 4.25 13.47 -0.69
C MET A 18 4.64 12.61 -1.90
N THR A 19 3.88 11.60 -2.26
CA THR A 19 4.19 10.70 -3.39
C THR A 19 4.24 11.48 -4.72
N VAL A 20 3.25 12.36 -4.98
CA VAL A 20 3.24 13.20 -6.18
C VAL A 20 4.41 14.20 -6.23
N PRO A 21 4.73 14.97 -5.15
CA PRO A 21 5.95 15.78 -5.08
C PRO A 21 7.24 14.99 -5.30
N VAL A 22 7.36 13.79 -4.72
CA VAL A 22 8.54 12.91 -4.90
C VAL A 22 8.64 12.44 -6.36
N ALA A 23 7.55 11.95 -6.95
CA ALA A 23 7.51 11.56 -8.36
C ALA A 23 7.97 12.70 -9.28
N ARG A 24 7.51 13.92 -9.04
CA ARG A 24 7.95 15.11 -9.78
C ARG A 24 9.44 15.40 -9.54
N MET A 25 9.93 15.29 -8.32
CA MET A 25 11.34 15.52 -7.98
C MET A 25 12.26 14.53 -8.71
N ILE A 26 11.89 13.25 -8.77
CA ILE A 26 12.63 12.19 -9.46
C ILE A 26 12.75 12.51 -10.94
N ASN A 27 11.68 12.99 -11.56
CA ASN A 27 11.66 13.31 -12.99
C ASN A 27 12.28 14.67 -13.35
N THR A 28 12.65 15.48 -12.37
CA THR A 28 13.27 16.79 -12.59
C THR A 28 14.66 16.89 -11.99
N LYS A 29 14.78 16.84 -10.66
CA LYS A 29 16.05 17.07 -9.95
C LYS A 29 16.94 15.82 -9.89
N LEU A 30 16.33 14.62 -9.88
CA LEU A 30 17.03 13.35 -9.74
C LEU A 30 16.97 12.52 -11.04
N LYS A 31 16.64 13.14 -12.16
CA LYS A 31 16.46 12.45 -13.44
C LYS A 31 17.70 11.70 -13.93
N ASP A 32 18.88 12.21 -13.62
CA ASP A 32 20.18 11.68 -14.05
C ASP A 32 20.81 10.75 -13.00
N MET A 33 20.11 10.45 -11.91
CA MET A 33 20.57 9.49 -10.91
C MET A 33 20.24 8.06 -11.31
N ASP A 34 21.16 7.15 -11.00
CA ASP A 34 20.99 5.72 -11.22
C ASP A 34 19.91 5.14 -10.31
N LEU A 35 19.22 4.10 -10.79
CA LEU A 35 18.21 3.36 -10.05
C LEU A 35 18.86 2.07 -9.48
N PRO A 36 18.37 1.55 -8.34
CA PRO A 36 17.21 2.01 -7.57
C PRO A 36 17.51 3.19 -6.67
N LEU A 37 16.51 4.06 -6.45
CA LEU A 37 16.57 5.15 -5.47
C LEU A 37 15.71 4.80 -4.26
N LYS A 38 16.28 4.88 -3.07
CA LYS A 38 15.57 4.78 -1.79
C LYS A 38 15.54 6.17 -1.15
N LEU A 39 14.35 6.71 -1.04
CA LEU A 39 14.13 8.06 -0.52
C LEU A 39 13.27 7.98 0.72
N PHE A 40 13.55 8.86 1.69
CA PHE A 40 12.64 9.08 2.80
C PHE A 40 12.30 10.57 2.92
N TYR A 41 11.16 10.85 3.52
CA TYR A 41 10.73 12.21 3.77
C TYR A 41 9.99 12.34 5.09
N THR A 42 10.02 13.55 5.64
CA THR A 42 9.14 13.98 6.71
C THR A 42 8.55 15.33 6.32
N ALA A 43 7.24 15.44 6.23
CA ALA A 43 6.60 16.66 5.76
C ALA A 43 5.14 16.78 6.19
N ASN A 44 4.68 18.01 6.38
CA ASN A 44 3.27 18.28 6.60
C ASN A 44 2.51 18.12 5.29
N VAL A 45 1.37 17.42 5.36
CA VAL A 45 0.39 17.25 4.28
C VAL A 45 -0.98 17.74 4.73
N PHE A 46 -1.81 18.17 3.78
CA PHE A 46 -3.05 18.89 4.08
C PHE A 46 -4.22 18.21 3.37
N ARG A 47 -5.18 17.70 4.16
CA ARG A 47 -6.37 17.00 3.64
C ARG A 47 -7.63 17.69 4.15
N VAL A 48 -8.58 17.94 3.25
CA VAL A 48 -9.90 18.45 3.63
C VAL A 48 -10.75 17.26 4.05
N HIS A 49 -11.31 17.32 5.22
CA HIS A 49 -12.32 16.42 5.72
C HIS A 49 -13.66 17.11 5.82
N GLU A 50 -14.75 16.33 5.84
CA GLU A 50 -16.05 16.88 6.12
C GLU A 50 -16.11 17.43 7.55
N SER A 51 -16.93 18.46 7.75
CA SER A 51 -17.11 19.06 9.08
C SER A 51 -17.63 18.01 10.07
N LEU A 52 -17.13 18.04 11.30
CA LEU A 52 -17.54 17.17 12.41
C LEU A 52 -16.99 15.74 12.41
N GLU A 53 -16.08 15.36 11.49
CA GLU A 53 -15.43 14.05 11.54
C GLU A 53 -14.36 13.93 12.65
N GLY A 54 -14.04 14.99 13.38
CA GLY A 54 -13.00 14.98 14.42
C GLY A 54 -11.58 14.76 13.89
N LYS A 55 -11.40 14.77 12.57
CA LYS A 55 -10.11 14.57 11.89
C LYS A 55 -9.36 15.88 11.76
N ARG A 56 -8.04 15.83 11.88
CA ARG A 56 -7.16 16.98 11.60
C ARG A 56 -7.10 17.22 10.09
N ASN A 57 -6.86 18.48 9.70
CA ASN A 57 -6.65 18.85 8.31
C ASN A 57 -5.17 18.90 7.94
N GLU A 58 -4.28 18.97 8.92
CA GLU A 58 -2.83 18.95 8.79
C GLU A 58 -2.27 17.71 9.48
N TYR A 59 -1.40 16.99 8.77
CA TYR A 59 -0.76 15.76 9.22
C TYR A 59 0.74 15.87 8.99
N LEU A 60 1.53 15.37 9.94
CA LEU A 60 2.95 15.12 9.74
C LEU A 60 3.11 13.69 9.21
N ASP A 61 3.34 13.55 7.91
CA ASP A 61 3.63 12.29 7.26
C ASP A 61 5.15 12.05 7.21
N CYS A 62 5.58 10.85 7.63
CA CYS A 62 6.93 10.33 7.41
C CYS A 62 6.81 9.14 6.45
N GLY A 63 7.58 9.10 5.39
CA GLY A 63 7.43 8.06 4.38
C GLY A 63 8.72 7.63 3.71
N ILE A 64 8.65 6.48 3.07
CA ILE A 64 9.73 5.86 2.30
C ILE A 64 9.22 5.58 0.90
N GLU A 65 10.04 5.88 -0.10
CA GLU A 65 9.76 5.59 -1.50
C GLU A 65 10.96 4.85 -2.11
N LEU A 66 10.69 3.70 -2.75
CA LEU A 66 11.66 2.92 -3.49
C LEU A 66 11.31 3.00 -4.97
N ILE A 67 12.23 3.53 -5.77
CA ILE A 67 12.07 3.79 -7.19
C ILE A 67 13.07 2.96 -7.98
N GLY A 68 12.60 2.27 -9.02
CA GLY A 68 13.48 1.52 -9.92
C GLY A 68 13.74 0.09 -9.49
N GLY A 69 12.81 -0.51 -8.78
CA GLY A 69 12.84 -1.94 -8.49
C GLY A 69 11.48 -2.56 -8.75
N ASP A 70 11.43 -3.77 -9.29
CA ASP A 70 10.19 -4.47 -9.61
C ASP A 70 10.18 -5.89 -9.08
N GLY A 71 8.98 -6.46 -9.01
CA GLY A 71 8.74 -7.82 -8.61
C GLY A 71 8.66 -8.03 -7.09
N GLU A 72 8.57 -9.28 -6.74
CA GLU A 72 8.26 -9.77 -5.40
C GLU A 72 9.25 -9.32 -4.31
N ILE A 73 10.54 -9.36 -4.61
CA ILE A 73 11.59 -9.02 -3.63
C ILE A 73 11.43 -7.57 -3.17
N ILE A 74 11.14 -6.68 -4.10
CA ILE A 74 10.97 -5.25 -3.82
C ILE A 74 9.68 -4.99 -3.04
N ASP A 75 8.60 -5.68 -3.39
CA ASP A 75 7.34 -5.60 -2.63
C ASP A 75 7.54 -6.10 -1.19
N LEU A 76 8.23 -7.23 -1.03
CA LEU A 76 8.57 -7.78 0.29
C LEU A 76 9.47 -6.84 1.10
N GLU A 77 10.46 -6.22 0.48
CA GLU A 77 11.33 -5.26 1.17
C GLU A 77 10.54 -4.12 1.80
N ILE A 78 9.63 -3.53 1.04
CA ILE A 78 8.80 -2.42 1.53
C ILE A 78 7.79 -2.90 2.58
N LEU A 79 7.16 -4.06 2.41
CA LEU A 79 6.23 -4.61 3.39
C LEU A 79 6.92 -4.97 4.70
N VAL A 80 8.11 -5.58 4.65
CA VAL A 80 8.92 -5.86 5.84
C VAL A 80 9.36 -4.57 6.51
N THR A 81 9.77 -3.56 5.73
CA THR A 81 10.13 -2.25 6.28
C THR A 81 8.93 -1.61 6.99
N ALA A 82 7.74 -1.68 6.42
CA ALA A 82 6.52 -1.18 7.04
C ALA A 82 6.18 -1.92 8.36
N LEU A 83 6.33 -3.25 8.37
CA LEU A 83 6.14 -4.09 9.55
C LEU A 83 7.17 -3.76 10.65
N GLU A 84 8.44 -3.61 10.29
CA GLU A 84 9.50 -3.26 11.24
C GLU A 84 9.33 -1.83 11.77
N VAL A 85 8.86 -0.88 10.96
CA VAL A 85 8.49 0.45 11.43
C VAL A 85 7.39 0.36 12.49
N LEU A 86 6.29 -0.35 12.20
CA LEU A 86 5.19 -0.51 13.18
C LEU A 86 5.66 -1.22 14.47
N LYS A 87 6.52 -2.22 14.33
CA LYS A 87 7.09 -2.96 15.47
C LYS A 87 8.07 -2.11 16.29
N SER A 88 8.91 -1.29 15.63
CA SER A 88 9.90 -0.43 16.28
C SER A 88 9.27 0.72 17.09
N LEU A 89 8.05 1.08 16.80
CA LEU A 89 7.31 2.09 17.57
C LEU A 89 7.02 1.65 19.02
N ASN A 90 7.33 0.38 19.34
CA ASN A 90 7.16 -0.21 20.67
C ASN A 90 5.81 0.22 21.29
N THR A 91 4.77 0.16 20.45
CA THR A 91 3.41 0.46 20.89
C THR A 91 3.02 -0.54 21.96
N ARG A 92 2.33 -0.10 23.01
CA ARG A 92 1.79 -1.00 24.05
C ARG A 92 0.72 -1.94 23.50
N GLU A 93 0.27 -1.65 22.31
CA GLU A 93 -0.88 -2.26 21.66
C GLU A 93 -0.43 -3.08 20.44
N ASP A 94 -1.18 -4.13 20.13
CA ASP A 94 -0.97 -4.92 18.92
C ASP A 94 -1.23 -4.10 17.66
N PHE A 95 -0.54 -4.45 16.59
CA PHE A 95 -0.76 -3.86 15.28
C PHE A 95 -1.05 -4.91 14.21
N LYS A 96 -1.64 -4.48 13.11
CA LYS A 96 -1.87 -5.28 11.91
C LYS A 96 -1.50 -4.50 10.66
N LEU A 97 -0.86 -5.19 9.72
CA LEU A 97 -0.69 -4.74 8.34
C LEU A 97 -1.65 -5.53 7.46
N GLU A 98 -2.65 -4.86 6.92
CA GLU A 98 -3.61 -5.40 5.99
C GLU A 98 -3.10 -5.21 4.57
N ILE A 99 -3.05 -6.28 3.77
CA ILE A 99 -2.43 -6.32 2.44
C ILE A 99 -3.48 -6.72 1.41
N GLY A 100 -3.51 -6.04 0.27
CA GLY A 100 -4.33 -6.36 -0.89
C GLY A 100 -3.59 -6.12 -2.18
N ASP A 101 -4.25 -6.42 -3.31
CA ASP A 101 -3.77 -6.07 -4.64
C ASP A 101 -4.92 -5.46 -5.45
N VAL A 102 -4.70 -4.23 -5.95
CA VAL A 102 -5.70 -3.50 -6.75
C VAL A 102 -6.09 -4.24 -8.01
N ASN A 103 -5.21 -5.09 -8.53
CA ASN A 103 -5.41 -5.81 -9.78
C ASN A 103 -6.41 -6.96 -9.64
N ILE A 104 -6.69 -7.45 -8.43
CA ILE A 104 -7.71 -8.49 -8.22
C ILE A 104 -9.07 -7.98 -8.67
N LEU A 105 -9.53 -6.86 -8.12
CA LEU A 105 -10.82 -6.26 -8.51
C LEU A 105 -10.76 -5.63 -9.89
N ARG A 106 -9.67 -4.93 -10.23
CA ARG A 106 -9.52 -4.27 -11.54
C ARG A 106 -9.58 -5.27 -12.70
N SER A 107 -8.89 -6.40 -12.62
CA SER A 107 -8.93 -7.43 -13.65
C SER A 107 -10.29 -8.11 -13.74
N ALA A 108 -10.99 -8.29 -12.63
CA ALA A 108 -12.34 -8.81 -12.61
C ALA A 108 -13.32 -7.86 -13.32
N ILE A 109 -13.33 -6.58 -12.95
CA ILE A 109 -14.23 -5.57 -13.55
C ILE A 109 -13.95 -5.38 -15.06
N ASN A 110 -12.69 -5.39 -15.47
CA ASN A 110 -12.32 -5.22 -16.88
C ASN A 110 -12.81 -6.37 -17.77
N GLU A 111 -12.96 -7.57 -17.24
CA GLU A 111 -13.49 -8.73 -17.95
C GLU A 111 -15.00 -8.63 -18.22
N MET A 112 -15.71 -7.85 -17.42
CA MET A 112 -17.19 -7.81 -17.43
C MET A 112 -17.79 -6.94 -18.54
N ASN A 113 -16.97 -6.25 -19.34
CA ASN A 113 -17.43 -5.34 -20.40
C ASN A 113 -18.48 -4.31 -19.95
N LEU A 114 -18.33 -3.79 -18.73
CA LEU A 114 -19.21 -2.77 -18.15
C LEU A 114 -18.85 -1.37 -18.64
N GLY A 115 -19.85 -0.48 -18.65
CA GLY A 115 -19.63 0.95 -18.83
C GLY A 115 -18.84 1.54 -17.65
N GLU A 116 -18.19 2.69 -17.87
CA GLU A 116 -17.36 3.33 -16.83
C GLU A 116 -18.18 3.71 -15.58
N GLU A 117 -19.42 4.14 -15.76
CA GLU A 117 -20.33 4.47 -14.67
C GLU A 117 -20.63 3.25 -13.77
N ASP A 118 -20.88 2.09 -14.38
CA ASP A 118 -21.13 0.85 -13.64
C ASP A 118 -19.88 0.40 -12.88
N LYS A 119 -18.68 0.52 -13.49
CA LYS A 119 -17.42 0.21 -12.85
C LYS A 119 -17.17 1.09 -11.63
N GLU A 120 -17.38 2.40 -11.77
CA GLU A 120 -17.20 3.36 -10.68
C GLU A 120 -18.20 3.10 -9.55
N ASN A 121 -19.46 2.80 -9.86
CA ASN A 121 -20.48 2.48 -8.86
C ASN A 121 -20.13 1.21 -8.08
N ILE A 122 -19.70 0.14 -8.75
CA ILE A 122 -19.27 -1.11 -8.09
C ILE A 122 -18.09 -0.83 -7.16
N ILE A 123 -17.07 -0.11 -7.64
CA ILE A 123 -15.90 0.25 -6.86
C ILE A 123 -16.29 1.07 -5.62
N ASP A 124 -17.18 2.05 -5.79
CA ASP A 124 -17.64 2.90 -4.68
C ASP A 124 -18.42 2.10 -3.63
N LEU A 125 -19.33 1.21 -4.06
CA LEU A 125 -20.11 0.34 -3.17
C LEU A 125 -19.19 -0.63 -2.39
N ILE A 126 -18.17 -1.19 -3.02
CA ILE A 126 -17.16 -2.05 -2.38
C ILE A 126 -16.33 -1.25 -1.38
N ASN A 127 -15.87 -0.06 -1.75
CA ASN A 127 -15.09 0.82 -0.88
C ASN A 127 -15.86 1.24 0.38
N LYS A 128 -17.14 1.52 0.22
CA LYS A 128 -18.04 1.89 1.33
C LYS A 128 -18.46 0.69 2.16
N LYS A 129 -18.10 -0.54 1.76
CA LYS A 129 -18.59 -1.80 2.34
C LYS A 129 -20.14 -1.83 2.40
N SER A 130 -20.79 -1.24 1.39
CA SER A 130 -22.25 -1.15 1.28
C SER A 130 -22.83 -2.41 0.64
N LEU A 131 -22.79 -3.53 1.35
CA LEU A 131 -22.97 -4.88 0.83
C LEU A 131 -24.40 -5.13 0.32
N ILE A 132 -25.42 -4.58 0.96
CA ILE A 132 -26.82 -4.70 0.54
C ILE A 132 -27.00 -3.98 -0.81
N ASN A 133 -26.56 -2.72 -0.88
CA ASN A 133 -26.69 -1.93 -2.10
C ASN A 133 -25.84 -2.52 -3.25
N LEU A 134 -24.67 -3.10 -2.94
CA LEU A 134 -23.85 -3.81 -3.93
C LEU A 134 -24.62 -4.99 -4.53
N LYS A 135 -25.22 -5.82 -3.68
CA LYS A 135 -26.02 -6.97 -4.14
C LYS A 135 -27.18 -6.52 -5.02
N ASP A 136 -27.98 -5.56 -4.57
CA ASP A 136 -29.13 -5.04 -5.32
C ASP A 136 -28.68 -4.42 -6.65
N TYR A 137 -27.55 -3.71 -6.67
CA TYR A 137 -26.98 -3.13 -7.88
C TYR A 137 -26.58 -4.21 -8.89
N LEU A 138 -25.85 -5.25 -8.44
CA LEU A 138 -25.39 -6.34 -9.28
C LEU A 138 -26.54 -7.20 -9.84
N GLU A 139 -27.64 -7.36 -9.11
CA GLU A 139 -28.81 -8.08 -9.60
C GLU A 139 -29.45 -7.41 -10.83
N ASN A 140 -29.39 -6.08 -10.90
CA ASN A 140 -29.92 -5.30 -12.01
C ASN A 140 -28.96 -5.23 -13.22
N LEU A 141 -27.71 -5.65 -13.08
CA LEU A 141 -26.75 -5.69 -14.19
C LEU A 141 -26.88 -6.97 -15.01
N LYS A 142 -26.75 -6.82 -16.33
CA LYS A 142 -26.73 -7.95 -17.29
C LYS A 142 -25.31 -8.53 -17.39
N ILE A 143 -24.82 -9.13 -16.31
CA ILE A 143 -23.54 -9.82 -16.25
C ILE A 143 -23.74 -11.28 -15.83
N LYS A 144 -22.73 -12.13 -16.06
CA LYS A 144 -22.78 -13.56 -15.70
C LYS A 144 -22.91 -13.74 -14.18
N ASP A 145 -23.56 -14.81 -13.76
CA ASP A 145 -23.77 -15.10 -12.34
C ASP A 145 -22.44 -15.34 -11.60
N GLU A 146 -21.44 -15.94 -12.25
CA GLU A 146 -20.09 -16.08 -11.68
C GLU A 146 -19.44 -14.74 -11.30
N TYR A 147 -19.71 -13.67 -12.07
CA TYR A 147 -19.20 -12.32 -11.78
C TYR A 147 -19.95 -11.70 -10.60
N LYS A 148 -21.27 -11.91 -10.51
CA LYS A 148 -22.08 -11.45 -9.39
C LYS A 148 -21.65 -12.14 -8.10
N GLU A 149 -21.43 -13.45 -8.15
CA GLU A 149 -20.94 -14.22 -7.00
C GLU A 149 -19.58 -13.72 -6.52
N PHE A 150 -18.62 -13.55 -7.44
CA PHE A 150 -17.31 -13.03 -7.13
C PHE A 150 -17.38 -11.65 -6.46
N LEU A 151 -18.07 -10.68 -7.07
CA LEU A 151 -18.17 -9.31 -6.57
C LEU A 151 -18.92 -9.22 -5.22
N ASN A 152 -19.96 -10.04 -5.02
CA ASN A 152 -20.70 -10.09 -3.75
C ASN A 152 -19.88 -10.73 -2.62
N THR A 153 -19.01 -11.68 -2.96
CA THR A 153 -18.20 -12.41 -1.97
C THR A 153 -16.91 -11.66 -1.63
N LEU A 154 -16.30 -10.97 -2.59
CA LEU A 154 -15.02 -10.30 -2.45
C LEU A 154 -14.90 -9.42 -1.20
N PRO A 155 -15.90 -8.58 -0.82
CA PRO A 155 -15.81 -7.74 0.38
C PRO A 155 -15.78 -8.51 1.70
N TRP A 156 -16.12 -9.79 1.71
CA TRP A 156 -16.07 -10.69 2.87
C TRP A 156 -14.76 -11.43 3.00
N LEU A 157 -13.92 -11.39 1.95
CA LEU A 157 -12.64 -12.09 1.91
C LEU A 157 -11.53 -11.23 2.55
N PHE A 158 -11.61 -11.07 3.86
CA PHE A 158 -10.60 -10.41 4.68
C PHE A 158 -10.22 -11.26 5.89
N GLY A 159 -8.95 -11.29 6.25
CA GLY A 159 -8.47 -12.08 7.40
C GLY A 159 -7.16 -12.81 7.14
N GLY A 160 -7.11 -14.09 7.47
CA GLY A 160 -5.92 -14.93 7.34
C GLY A 160 -5.75 -15.60 5.97
N TYR A 161 -4.85 -16.57 5.91
CA TYR A 161 -4.53 -17.32 4.69
C TYR A 161 -5.76 -18.03 4.08
N ASP A 162 -6.70 -18.49 4.90
CA ASP A 162 -7.93 -19.15 4.43
C ASP A 162 -8.79 -18.28 3.52
N MET A 163 -8.68 -16.96 3.62
CA MET A 163 -9.37 -16.01 2.71
C MET A 163 -8.74 -16.03 1.31
N ILE A 164 -7.44 -16.24 1.21
CA ILE A 164 -6.74 -16.42 -0.07
C ILE A 164 -7.23 -17.71 -0.76
N GLU A 165 -7.31 -18.82 0.00
CA GLU A 165 -7.82 -20.09 -0.53
C GLU A 165 -9.25 -19.96 -1.06
N LYS A 166 -10.13 -19.29 -0.33
CA LYS A 166 -11.50 -19.00 -0.79
C LYS A 166 -11.53 -18.15 -2.06
N ALA A 167 -10.68 -17.11 -2.12
CA ALA A 167 -10.58 -16.24 -3.30
C ALA A 167 -10.12 -17.01 -4.54
N LYS A 168 -9.17 -17.96 -4.40
CA LYS A 168 -8.72 -18.83 -5.51
C LYS A 168 -9.87 -19.67 -6.08
N GLY A 169 -10.76 -20.15 -5.21
CA GLY A 169 -11.94 -20.94 -5.63
C GLY A 169 -12.98 -20.14 -6.40
N LEU A 170 -13.00 -18.82 -6.22
CA LEU A 170 -13.94 -17.90 -6.90
C LEU A 170 -13.36 -17.27 -8.17
N ALA A 171 -12.06 -17.47 -8.44
CA ALA A 171 -11.40 -16.88 -9.60
C ALA A 171 -11.95 -17.46 -10.91
N PHE A 172 -12.68 -16.66 -11.66
CA PHE A 172 -13.37 -17.05 -12.89
C PHE A 172 -12.53 -16.89 -14.17
N ASN A 173 -11.34 -16.30 -14.07
CA ASN A 173 -10.40 -16.21 -15.18
C ASN A 173 -8.94 -16.26 -14.70
N ASN A 174 -8.01 -16.46 -15.65
CA ASN A 174 -6.58 -16.61 -15.35
C ASN A 174 -5.98 -15.33 -14.75
N ARG A 175 -6.38 -14.12 -15.19
CA ARG A 175 -5.84 -12.86 -14.68
C ARG A 175 -6.19 -12.65 -13.21
N VAL A 176 -7.44 -12.84 -12.84
CA VAL A 176 -7.88 -12.77 -11.43
C VAL A 176 -7.10 -13.77 -10.60
N LYS A 177 -6.97 -15.00 -11.11
CA LYS A 177 -6.22 -16.07 -10.43
C LYS A 177 -4.74 -15.73 -10.24
N GLU A 178 -4.07 -15.20 -11.26
CA GLU A 178 -2.66 -14.80 -11.19
C GLU A 178 -2.43 -13.71 -10.15
N ASN A 179 -3.31 -12.71 -10.06
CA ASN A 179 -3.21 -11.66 -9.05
C ASN A 179 -3.41 -12.21 -7.62
N ILE A 180 -4.35 -13.14 -7.45
CA ILE A 180 -4.54 -13.82 -6.15
C ILE A 180 -3.32 -14.67 -5.79
N LEU A 181 -2.74 -15.40 -6.75
CA LEU A 181 -1.53 -16.21 -6.54
C LEU A 181 -0.31 -15.34 -6.21
N TYR A 182 -0.23 -14.14 -6.80
CA TYR A 182 0.82 -13.18 -6.45
C TYR A 182 0.69 -12.71 -4.99
N LEU A 183 -0.52 -12.32 -4.57
CA LEU A 183 -0.78 -11.94 -3.18
C LEU A 183 -0.53 -13.11 -2.21
N GLU A 184 -0.89 -14.34 -2.61
CA GLU A 184 -0.57 -15.56 -1.86
C GLU A 184 0.94 -15.71 -1.63
N LYS A 185 1.73 -15.54 -2.68
CA LYS A 185 3.18 -15.65 -2.62
C LYS A 185 3.77 -14.62 -1.66
N ILE A 186 3.32 -13.39 -1.72
CA ILE A 186 3.70 -12.32 -0.76
C ILE A 186 3.34 -12.75 0.68
N PHE A 187 2.11 -13.22 0.90
CA PHE A 187 1.66 -13.65 2.24
C PHE A 187 2.52 -14.77 2.79
N LEU A 188 2.79 -15.81 1.99
CA LEU A 188 3.59 -16.97 2.41
C LEU A 188 5.04 -16.60 2.74
N ASN A 189 5.65 -15.69 1.97
CA ASN A 189 6.99 -15.19 2.28
C ASN A 189 7.00 -14.40 3.60
N LEU A 190 6.02 -13.52 3.83
CA LEU A 190 5.90 -12.80 5.09
C LEU A 190 5.64 -13.73 6.28
N LYS A 191 4.88 -14.82 6.07
CA LYS A 191 4.67 -15.88 7.07
C LYS A 191 5.99 -16.60 7.38
N GLU A 192 6.76 -16.98 6.37
CA GLU A 192 8.07 -17.62 6.54
C GLU A 192 9.06 -16.71 7.28
N LEU A 193 8.97 -15.40 7.08
CA LEU A 193 9.73 -14.38 7.80
C LEU A 193 9.25 -14.17 9.26
N GLY A 194 8.16 -14.82 9.67
CA GLY A 194 7.63 -14.78 11.04
C GLY A 194 6.62 -13.66 11.30
N TYR A 195 6.08 -13.03 10.26
CA TYR A 195 5.11 -11.92 10.40
C TYR A 195 3.65 -12.37 10.35
N GLU A 196 3.33 -13.68 10.29
CA GLU A 196 1.96 -14.19 10.13
C GLU A 196 0.96 -13.54 11.11
N LYS A 197 1.34 -13.40 12.38
CA LYS A 197 0.47 -12.80 13.40
C LYS A 197 0.21 -11.30 13.21
N TYR A 198 1.03 -10.61 12.42
CA TYR A 198 0.96 -9.17 12.21
C TYR A 198 0.30 -8.80 10.87
N ILE A 199 0.03 -9.77 9.99
CA ILE A 199 -0.55 -9.53 8.68
C ILE A 199 -1.97 -10.05 8.59
N SER A 200 -2.75 -9.44 7.71
CA SER A 200 -4.03 -9.90 7.22
C SER A 200 -4.18 -9.53 5.74
N VAL A 201 -5.11 -10.16 5.05
CA VAL A 201 -5.44 -9.80 3.66
C VAL A 201 -6.83 -9.17 3.60
N ASP A 202 -7.03 -8.23 2.67
CA ASP A 202 -8.36 -7.78 2.20
C ASP A 202 -8.38 -7.84 0.68
N MET A 203 -9.11 -8.82 0.13
CA MET A 203 -9.23 -9.04 -1.32
C MET A 203 -9.98 -7.92 -2.02
N SER A 204 -10.77 -7.14 -1.29
CA SER A 204 -11.58 -6.05 -1.82
C SER A 204 -10.94 -4.67 -1.62
N MET A 205 -9.67 -4.62 -1.24
CA MET A 205 -8.99 -3.36 -0.96
C MET A 205 -8.88 -2.52 -2.24
N VAL A 206 -9.55 -1.37 -2.26
CA VAL A 206 -9.51 -0.41 -3.35
C VAL A 206 -8.97 0.93 -2.85
N PRO A 207 -7.97 1.49 -3.53
CA PRO A 207 -7.43 2.79 -3.13
C PRO A 207 -8.38 3.92 -3.53
N ARG A 208 -8.41 4.99 -2.73
CA ARG A 208 -9.13 6.23 -3.09
C ARG A 208 -8.48 7.02 -4.22
N VAL A 209 -7.24 6.70 -4.56
CA VAL A 209 -6.44 7.37 -5.59
C VAL A 209 -6.07 6.36 -6.68
N ASN A 210 -6.25 6.74 -7.93
CA ASN A 210 -6.14 5.83 -9.08
C ASN A 210 -4.71 5.59 -9.57
N TYR A 211 -3.67 5.97 -8.81
CA TYR A 211 -2.29 5.77 -9.26
C TYR A 211 -1.67 4.44 -8.82
N TYR A 212 -2.30 3.69 -7.92
CA TYR A 212 -1.78 2.38 -7.51
C TYR A 212 -1.91 1.34 -8.63
N SER A 213 -0.87 0.52 -8.81
CA SER A 213 -0.74 -0.43 -9.92
C SER A 213 -0.44 -1.89 -9.50
N GLY A 214 -0.53 -2.22 -8.21
CA GLY A 214 -0.22 -3.54 -7.68
C GLY A 214 -0.59 -3.68 -6.21
N ILE A 215 0.34 -4.25 -5.42
CA ILE A 215 0.16 -4.40 -3.97
C ILE A 215 -0.14 -3.06 -3.30
N ILE A 216 -1.12 -3.07 -2.43
CA ILE A 216 -1.46 -1.97 -1.51
C ILE A 216 -1.58 -2.50 -0.09
N PHE A 217 -1.32 -1.65 0.88
CA PHE A 217 -1.37 -2.06 2.29
C PHE A 217 -1.71 -0.91 3.22
N LYS A 218 -2.28 -1.27 4.37
CA LYS A 218 -2.68 -0.35 5.44
C LYS A 218 -2.26 -0.89 6.79
N GLY A 219 -1.65 -0.05 7.60
CA GLY A 219 -1.27 -0.38 8.96
C GLY A 219 -2.28 0.17 9.97
N TYR A 220 -2.61 -0.64 10.94
CA TYR A 220 -3.52 -0.31 12.04
C TYR A 220 -2.85 -0.64 13.37
N VAL A 221 -3.07 0.19 14.37
CA VAL A 221 -2.65 -0.05 15.76
C VAL A 221 -3.90 -0.10 16.62
N THR A 222 -4.01 -1.09 17.48
CA THR A 222 -5.13 -1.24 18.42
C THR A 222 -5.26 0.03 19.26
N GLY A 223 -6.50 0.46 19.50
CA GLY A 223 -6.77 1.71 20.22
C GLY A 223 -6.71 2.99 19.35
N ILE A 224 -6.20 2.92 18.11
CA ILE A 224 -6.23 4.03 17.16
C ILE A 224 -7.32 3.75 16.11
N GLY A 225 -8.40 4.52 16.14
CA GLY A 225 -9.57 4.33 15.26
C GLY A 225 -9.34 4.73 13.79
N SER A 226 -8.08 4.84 13.34
CA SER A 226 -7.71 5.27 11.99
C SER A 226 -6.50 4.50 11.48
N THR A 227 -6.35 4.43 10.16
CA THR A 227 -5.16 3.87 9.50
C THR A 227 -3.95 4.74 9.81
N VAL A 228 -2.91 4.17 10.41
CA VAL A 228 -1.68 4.87 10.82
C VAL A 228 -0.59 4.83 9.75
N LEU A 229 -0.63 3.82 8.87
CA LEU A 229 0.33 3.62 7.77
C LEU A 229 -0.43 3.26 6.50
N LYS A 230 -0.03 3.81 5.36
CA LYS A 230 -0.60 3.51 4.04
C LYS A 230 0.50 3.44 3.01
N GLY A 231 0.41 2.45 2.14
CA GLY A 231 1.39 2.28 1.08
C GLY A 231 0.89 1.43 -0.07
N GLY A 232 1.75 1.31 -1.09
CA GLY A 232 1.51 0.44 -2.24
C GLY A 232 2.38 0.77 -3.44
N ARG A 233 2.25 -0.02 -4.49
CA ARG A 233 2.94 0.10 -5.77
C ARG A 233 2.21 1.08 -6.67
N TYR A 234 2.97 2.01 -7.31
CA TYR A 234 2.41 3.11 -8.12
C TYR A 234 3.24 3.41 -9.38
N ASN A 235 3.52 2.37 -10.17
CA ASN A 235 4.36 2.47 -11.37
C ASN A 235 3.86 3.53 -12.36
N ASP A 236 2.54 3.59 -12.60
CA ASP A 236 1.91 4.48 -13.58
C ASP A 236 2.06 5.96 -13.24
N LEU A 237 2.24 6.31 -11.97
CA LEU A 237 2.41 7.69 -11.54
C LEU A 237 3.70 8.29 -12.08
N LEU A 238 4.81 7.55 -12.07
CA LEU A 238 6.08 8.03 -12.59
C LEU A 238 6.05 8.22 -14.10
N GLU A 239 5.36 7.35 -14.83
CA GLU A 239 5.19 7.46 -16.28
C GLU A 239 4.46 8.75 -16.66
N ASN A 240 3.45 9.17 -15.88
CA ASN A 240 2.75 10.45 -16.08
C ASN A 240 3.66 11.69 -15.91
N PHE A 241 4.80 11.54 -15.21
CA PHE A 241 5.82 12.57 -15.07
C PHE A 241 6.98 12.43 -16.08
N GLY A 242 6.91 11.44 -16.98
CA GLY A 242 7.86 11.26 -18.09
C GLY A 242 9.00 10.25 -17.85
N ARG A 243 9.02 9.54 -16.72
CA ARG A 243 10.00 8.46 -16.47
C ARG A 243 9.27 7.13 -16.24
N LYS A 244 9.41 6.21 -17.20
CA LYS A 244 8.91 4.84 -17.03
C LYS A 244 9.79 4.09 -16.04
N SER A 245 9.30 3.93 -14.82
CA SER A 245 9.99 3.21 -13.76
C SER A 245 8.98 2.65 -12.76
N SER A 246 9.30 1.52 -12.16
CA SER A 246 8.52 1.00 -11.05
C SER A 246 8.74 1.81 -9.78
N ALA A 247 7.71 1.88 -8.95
CA ALA A 247 7.75 2.57 -7.67
C ALA A 247 6.83 1.93 -6.65
N ILE A 248 7.31 1.84 -5.43
CA ILE A 248 6.53 1.40 -4.27
C ILE A 248 6.98 2.18 -3.03
N GLY A 249 6.05 2.51 -2.15
CA GLY A 249 6.38 3.21 -0.93
C GLY A 249 5.23 3.24 0.05
N PHE A 250 5.46 3.85 1.20
CA PHE A 250 4.43 4.07 2.20
C PHE A 250 4.67 5.34 3.00
N SER A 251 3.63 5.83 3.65
CA SER A 251 3.71 6.89 4.65
C SER A 251 3.06 6.49 5.96
N VAL A 252 3.57 7.06 7.03
CA VAL A 252 3.09 6.92 8.41
C VAL A 252 2.59 8.28 8.89
N ASP A 253 1.40 8.31 9.48
CA ASP A 253 0.87 9.49 10.17
C ASP A 253 1.48 9.57 11.58
N VAL A 254 2.51 10.42 11.71
CA VAL A 254 3.25 10.60 12.97
C VAL A 254 2.34 11.13 14.08
N ASN A 255 1.38 12.00 13.75
CA ASN A 255 0.49 12.60 14.74
C ASN A 255 -0.43 11.56 15.42
N LEU A 256 -0.81 10.49 14.69
CA LEU A 256 -1.60 9.40 15.27
C LEU A 256 -0.77 8.53 16.22
N LEU A 257 0.49 8.37 15.92
CA LEU A 257 1.37 7.44 16.63
C LEU A 257 2.07 8.05 17.86
N ILE A 258 2.30 9.36 17.87
CA ILE A 258 3.14 10.03 18.89
C ILE A 258 2.68 9.76 20.34
N ASN A 259 1.38 9.61 20.57
CA ASN A 259 0.82 9.32 21.88
C ASN A 259 0.82 7.84 22.26
N SER A 260 1.12 6.96 21.29
CA SER A 260 1.11 5.50 21.47
C SER A 260 2.52 4.92 21.53
N CYS A 261 3.55 5.72 21.25
CA CYS A 261 4.94 5.29 21.26
C CYS A 261 5.56 5.46 22.63
N ASN A 262 6.35 4.45 23.06
CA ASN A 262 7.29 4.58 24.18
C ASN A 262 8.63 5.04 23.62
N TYR A 263 9.01 6.26 23.93
CA TYR A 263 10.31 6.79 23.50
C TYR A 263 11.39 6.35 24.50
N ASP A 264 12.26 5.43 24.08
CA ASP A 264 13.56 5.23 24.68
C ASP A 264 14.58 4.81 23.62
N GLU A 265 15.70 5.57 23.58
CA GLU A 265 16.99 5.32 22.96
C GLU A 265 17.24 5.62 21.47
N LYS A 266 18.35 6.33 21.24
CA LYS A 266 18.98 6.51 19.92
C LYS A 266 19.66 5.20 19.49
N ILE A 267 19.17 4.60 18.41
CA ILE A 267 19.82 3.44 17.79
C ILE A 267 20.70 3.94 16.63
N ASP A 268 22.01 3.68 16.75
CA ASP A 268 22.97 3.92 15.66
C ASP A 268 22.92 2.71 14.70
N ARG A 269 22.27 2.87 13.56
CA ARG A 269 22.04 1.77 12.59
C ARG A 269 23.11 1.77 11.52
N LYS A 270 23.71 0.60 11.26
CA LYS A 270 24.70 0.39 10.20
C LYS A 270 24.12 -0.41 9.04
N PRO A 271 24.43 -0.04 7.75
CA PRO A 271 23.99 -0.82 6.60
C PRO A 271 24.76 -2.14 6.49
N ILE A 272 24.05 -3.20 6.14
CA ILE A 272 24.64 -4.45 5.65
C ILE A 272 24.35 -4.51 4.14
N LEU A 273 25.38 -4.36 3.32
CA LEU A 273 25.27 -4.44 1.86
C LEU A 273 25.04 -5.89 1.44
N VAL A 274 24.04 -6.15 0.61
CA VAL A 274 23.66 -7.49 0.18
C VAL A 274 23.36 -7.51 -1.31
N GLU A 275 23.93 -8.49 -2.01
CA GLU A 275 23.58 -8.77 -3.41
C GLU A 275 22.13 -9.22 -3.54
N LYS A 276 21.48 -8.86 -4.65
CA LYS A 276 20.06 -9.11 -4.91
C LYS A 276 19.69 -10.59 -4.76
N ASP A 277 20.53 -11.49 -5.26
CA ASP A 277 20.28 -12.95 -5.21
C ASP A 277 20.29 -13.53 -3.80
N ASN A 278 20.98 -12.85 -2.87
CA ASN A 278 21.11 -13.28 -1.47
C ASN A 278 20.20 -12.49 -0.51
N TYR A 279 19.42 -11.52 -1.03
CA TYR A 279 18.67 -10.59 -0.20
C TYR A 279 17.67 -11.27 0.74
N LEU A 280 16.84 -12.20 0.22
CA LEU A 280 15.85 -12.91 1.04
C LEU A 280 16.49 -13.75 2.14
N ILE A 281 17.62 -14.39 1.85
CA ILE A 281 18.34 -15.21 2.84
C ILE A 281 18.86 -14.30 3.97
N LYS A 282 19.49 -13.19 3.62
CA LYS A 282 20.02 -12.21 4.58
C LYS A 282 18.92 -11.52 5.36
N LEU A 283 17.79 -11.23 4.72
CA LEU A 283 16.62 -10.67 5.39
C LEU A 283 16.08 -11.63 6.46
N LYS A 284 15.96 -12.94 6.13
CA LYS A 284 15.56 -13.98 7.09
C LYS A 284 16.55 -14.10 8.26
N GLU A 285 17.86 -14.07 7.98
CA GLU A 285 18.90 -14.11 9.01
C GLU A 285 18.82 -12.90 9.94
N LYS A 286 18.62 -11.69 9.38
CA LYS A 286 18.51 -10.46 10.14
C LYS A 286 17.31 -10.47 11.08
N ILE A 287 16.12 -10.82 10.56
CA ILE A 287 14.88 -10.89 11.35
C ILE A 287 15.02 -11.86 12.51
N LYS A 288 15.70 -13.01 12.30
CA LYS A 288 15.94 -14.00 13.37
C LYS A 288 16.91 -13.53 14.45
N LYS A 289 17.87 -12.66 14.10
CA LYS A 289 18.91 -12.20 15.04
C LYS A 289 18.52 -11.03 15.92
N THR A 290 17.36 -10.40 15.68
CA THR A 290 16.82 -9.28 16.48
C THR A 290 17.84 -8.17 16.77
N ARG A 291 18.73 -7.86 15.84
CA ARG A 291 19.66 -6.72 15.97
C ARG A 291 19.06 -5.52 15.28
N ASP A 292 18.67 -4.53 16.08
CA ASP A 292 17.97 -3.33 15.61
C ASP A 292 18.94 -2.23 15.08
N ASP A 293 20.26 -2.48 15.14
CA ASP A 293 21.32 -1.52 14.79
C ASP A 293 21.83 -1.63 13.33
N GLU A 294 21.31 -2.57 12.56
CA GLU A 294 21.71 -2.82 11.16
C GLU A 294 20.51 -2.81 10.23
N TYR A 295 20.70 -2.41 8.98
CA TYR A 295 19.71 -2.54 7.89
C TYR A 295 20.34 -3.17 6.64
N LEU A 296 19.52 -3.83 5.80
CA LEU A 296 19.99 -4.41 4.56
C LEU A 296 19.88 -3.40 3.42
N GLU A 297 20.89 -3.36 2.57
CA GLU A 297 20.92 -2.56 1.36
C GLU A 297 21.29 -3.46 0.17
N ILE A 298 20.50 -3.41 -0.89
CA ILE A 298 20.76 -4.19 -2.11
C ILE A 298 21.85 -3.48 -2.90
N VAL A 299 22.89 -4.23 -3.28
CA VAL A 299 23.92 -3.77 -4.21
C VAL A 299 23.89 -4.66 -5.44
N ASP A 300 23.88 -4.06 -6.62
CA ASP A 300 24.11 -4.79 -7.87
C ASP A 300 25.63 -4.98 -8.06
N ARG A 301 26.04 -6.16 -8.46
CA ARG A 301 27.42 -6.35 -8.95
C ARG A 301 27.53 -5.72 -10.33
N GLU A 302 28.50 -4.87 -10.53
CA GLU A 302 28.99 -4.47 -11.85
C GLU A 302 29.50 -5.67 -12.68
#